data_601ca15c24f8b360e3e98f36a63acd55
#
_entry.id   601ca15c24f8b360e3e98f36a63acd55
#
_cell.length_a   1.000
_cell.length_b   1.000
_cell.length_c   1.000
_cell.angle_alpha   90.00
_cell.angle_beta   90.00
_cell.angle_gamma   90.00
#
_symmetry.space_group_name_H-M   'P 1'
#
loop_
_entity.id
_entity.type
_entity.pdbx_description
1 polymer ?
#
loop_
_entity_poly.entity_id
_entity_poly.type
_entity_poly.pdbx_seq_one_letter_code
_entity_poly.pdbx_strand_id
1 'polypeptide(L)'
;SIETAQKVAPEIHFEGWTSFDGPSSIQGPEDGDYATKPLLELIKKANKEKPSGIIISCFDDTGLQQAREISLCPVLGIGEASFIFSNLHAGQTAIITTVYEAVPVIERNIENSGYQNQINEVIAADVQVLELEFNPAKSALKFAHAAKFLKPNTQNIILGCAGAVKIKDEFESITGYRAFDGV
;
A
#
# COMPACT_ATOMS: atom_id res chain seq x y z
N SER A 1 -0.61 -7.52 -8.22
CA SER A 1 -1.08 -7.86 -6.86
C SER A 1 -1.65 -9.28 -6.76
N ILE A 2 -2.65 -9.68 -7.59
CA ILE A 2 -3.26 -11.03 -7.50
C ILE A 2 -2.23 -12.14 -7.73
N GLU A 3 -1.41 -12.04 -8.75
CA GLU A 3 -0.36 -13.03 -9.03
C GLU A 3 0.60 -13.19 -7.86
N THR A 4 0.94 -12.11 -7.18
CA THR A 4 1.80 -12.10 -5.99
C THR A 4 1.09 -12.78 -4.82
N ALA A 5 -0.14 -12.39 -4.53
CA ALA A 5 -0.96 -13.00 -3.49
C ALA A 5 -1.13 -14.51 -3.71
N GLN A 6 -1.42 -14.93 -4.95
CA GLN A 6 -1.58 -16.35 -5.30
C GLN A 6 -0.29 -17.17 -5.14
N LYS A 7 0.88 -16.54 -5.34
CA LYS A 7 2.18 -17.21 -5.09
C LYS A 7 2.47 -17.40 -3.61
N VAL A 8 2.07 -16.42 -2.78
CA VAL A 8 2.30 -16.45 -1.33
C VAL A 8 1.32 -17.41 -0.63
N ALA A 9 0.08 -17.46 -1.09
CA ALA A 9 -0.98 -18.30 -0.52
C ALA A 9 -1.67 -19.11 -1.63
N PRO A 10 -1.00 -20.15 -2.17
CA PRO A 10 -1.50 -20.93 -3.32
C PRO A 10 -2.79 -21.70 -3.02
N GLU A 11 -3.09 -21.96 -1.76
CA GLU A 11 -4.30 -22.63 -1.30
C GLU A 11 -5.54 -21.72 -1.23
N ILE A 12 -5.35 -20.39 -1.34
CA ILE A 12 -6.43 -19.41 -1.33
C ILE A 12 -6.78 -19.04 -2.77
N HIS A 13 -8.07 -19.05 -3.08
CA HIS A 13 -8.55 -18.51 -4.36
C HIS A 13 -8.73 -17.00 -4.27
N PHE A 14 -7.95 -16.27 -5.05
CA PHE A 14 -8.05 -14.80 -5.16
C PHE A 14 -8.80 -14.40 -6.43
N GLU A 15 -9.83 -13.59 -6.27
CA GLU A 15 -10.55 -12.96 -7.37
C GLU A 15 -10.31 -11.45 -7.37
N GLY A 16 -9.86 -10.90 -8.50
CA GLY A 16 -9.56 -9.48 -8.62
C GLY A 16 -10.71 -8.69 -9.23
N TRP A 17 -11.12 -7.66 -8.52
CA TRP A 17 -12.13 -6.72 -8.98
C TRP A 17 -11.54 -5.32 -9.11
N THR A 18 -11.85 -4.65 -10.22
CA THR A 18 -11.40 -3.28 -10.50
C THR A 18 -12.57 -2.32 -10.47
N SER A 19 -12.39 -1.19 -9.78
CA SER A 19 -13.34 -0.09 -9.75
C SER A 19 -13.16 0.79 -10.99
N PHE A 20 -13.86 0.48 -12.08
CA PHE A 20 -13.75 1.24 -13.34
C PHE A 20 -14.38 2.64 -13.28
N ASP A 21 -15.24 2.89 -12.28
CA ASP A 21 -15.88 4.20 -12.05
C ASP A 21 -15.04 5.10 -11.14
N GLY A 22 -13.88 4.63 -10.69
CA GLY A 22 -12.91 5.38 -9.91
C GLY A 22 -11.83 6.05 -10.77
N PRO A 23 -10.88 6.77 -10.13
CA PRO A 23 -9.73 7.31 -10.83
C PRO A 23 -8.80 6.19 -11.30
N SER A 24 -8.00 6.44 -12.34
CA SER A 24 -7.03 5.47 -12.87
C SER A 24 -5.89 5.16 -11.91
N SER A 25 -5.63 6.04 -10.96
CA SER A 25 -4.69 5.89 -9.84
C SER A 25 -5.13 6.79 -8.69
N ILE A 26 -4.71 6.47 -7.47
CA ILE A 26 -4.94 7.30 -6.29
C ILE A 26 -3.60 7.94 -5.92
N GLN A 27 -3.56 9.27 -5.98
CA GLN A 27 -2.36 10.07 -5.77
C GLN A 27 -2.58 11.19 -4.74
N GLY A 28 -3.42 10.95 -3.76
CA GLY A 28 -3.70 11.89 -2.69
C GLY A 28 -5.17 11.92 -2.28
N PRO A 29 -5.55 12.87 -1.41
CA PRO A 29 -6.87 12.90 -0.77
C PRO A 29 -8.04 13.00 -1.77
N GLU A 30 -7.91 13.85 -2.80
CA GLU A 30 -9.00 14.08 -3.77
C GLU A 30 -9.32 12.82 -4.57
N ASP A 31 -8.29 12.11 -5.03
CA ASP A 31 -8.47 10.84 -5.73
C ASP A 31 -9.06 9.77 -4.78
N GLY A 32 -8.63 9.77 -3.51
CA GLY A 32 -9.16 8.89 -2.48
C GLY A 32 -10.65 9.12 -2.22
N ASP A 33 -11.05 10.37 -2.09
CA ASP A 33 -12.46 10.73 -1.92
C ASP A 33 -13.31 10.29 -3.12
N TYR A 34 -12.79 10.53 -4.35
CA TYR A 34 -13.47 10.09 -5.57
C TYR A 34 -13.54 8.56 -5.69
N ALA A 35 -12.49 7.83 -5.29
CA ALA A 35 -12.44 6.37 -5.35
C ALA A 35 -13.34 5.68 -4.32
N THR A 36 -13.66 6.34 -3.21
CA THR A 36 -14.37 5.72 -2.07
C THR A 36 -15.76 5.22 -2.47
N LYS A 37 -16.57 6.04 -3.12
CA LYS A 37 -17.94 5.66 -3.48
C LYS A 37 -17.98 4.45 -4.43
N PRO A 38 -17.24 4.41 -5.56
CA PRO A 38 -17.16 3.24 -6.41
C PRO A 38 -16.66 1.98 -5.69
N LEU A 39 -15.69 2.13 -4.80
CA LEU A 39 -15.21 1.03 -3.96
C LEU A 39 -16.34 0.43 -3.10
N LEU A 40 -17.11 1.26 -2.42
CA LEU A 40 -18.21 0.80 -1.57
C LEU A 40 -19.31 0.07 -2.36
N GLU A 41 -19.55 0.45 -3.61
CA GLU A 41 -20.45 -0.31 -4.49
C GLU A 41 -19.88 -1.70 -4.83
N LEU A 42 -18.56 -1.82 -5.03
CA LEU A 42 -17.92 -3.12 -5.20
C LEU A 42 -18.02 -3.98 -3.93
N ILE A 43 -17.85 -3.40 -2.73
CA ILE A 43 -18.04 -4.12 -1.46
C ILE A 43 -19.47 -4.67 -1.33
N LYS A 44 -20.48 -3.86 -1.63
CA LYS A 44 -21.89 -4.31 -1.64
C LYS A 44 -22.13 -5.46 -2.63
N LYS A 45 -21.48 -5.41 -3.78
CA LYS A 45 -21.54 -6.49 -4.77
C LYS A 45 -20.84 -7.75 -4.25
N ALA A 46 -19.62 -7.61 -3.70
CA ALA A 46 -18.85 -8.71 -3.14
C ALA A 46 -19.59 -9.44 -2.01
N ASN A 47 -20.35 -8.73 -1.17
CA ASN A 47 -21.17 -9.34 -0.13
C ASN A 47 -22.16 -10.38 -0.66
N LYS A 48 -22.62 -10.27 -1.91
CA LYS A 48 -23.55 -11.25 -2.53
C LYS A 48 -22.83 -12.54 -2.89
N GLU A 49 -21.54 -12.48 -3.19
CA GLU A 49 -20.69 -13.63 -3.51
C GLU A 49 -20.17 -14.35 -2.25
N LYS A 50 -20.39 -13.75 -1.06
CA LYS A 50 -20.00 -14.29 0.26
C LYS A 50 -18.52 -14.69 0.35
N PRO A 51 -17.58 -13.79 0.03
CA PRO A 51 -16.16 -14.09 0.14
C PRO A 51 -15.76 -14.32 1.60
N SER A 52 -14.67 -15.05 1.82
CA SER A 52 -14.11 -15.25 3.17
C SER A 52 -13.43 -14.00 3.72
N GLY A 53 -13.02 -13.08 2.85
CA GLY A 53 -12.40 -11.80 3.19
C GLY A 53 -12.26 -10.90 1.96
N ILE A 54 -12.02 -9.63 2.18
CA ILE A 54 -11.78 -8.63 1.13
C ILE A 54 -10.45 -7.95 1.43
N ILE A 55 -9.64 -7.76 0.39
CA ILE A 55 -8.39 -6.98 0.47
C ILE A 55 -8.55 -5.73 -0.39
N ILE A 56 -8.33 -4.56 0.23
CA ILE A 56 -8.25 -3.29 -0.48
C ILE A 56 -6.79 -3.08 -0.92
N SER A 57 -6.53 -3.23 -2.21
CA SER A 57 -5.20 -3.13 -2.80
C SER A 57 -4.85 -1.66 -3.14
N CYS A 58 -4.98 -0.78 -2.15
CA CYS A 58 -4.53 0.62 -2.18
C CYS A 58 -3.77 0.88 -0.88
N PHE A 59 -2.56 1.38 -0.96
CA PHE A 59 -1.71 1.58 0.22
C PHE A 59 -2.23 2.69 1.15
N ASP A 60 -2.96 3.65 0.60
CA ASP A 60 -3.62 4.70 1.38
C ASP A 60 -4.82 4.17 2.18
N ASP A 61 -5.13 2.87 2.08
CA ASP A 61 -6.28 2.21 2.71
C ASP A 61 -7.60 2.97 2.45
N THR A 62 -7.72 3.48 1.23
CA THR A 62 -8.86 4.29 0.78
C THR A 62 -10.17 3.58 1.02
N GLY A 63 -11.06 4.23 1.77
CA GLY A 63 -12.39 3.70 2.09
C GLY A 63 -12.41 2.48 3.02
N LEU A 64 -11.29 2.09 3.64
CA LEU A 64 -11.18 0.88 4.48
C LEU A 64 -12.19 0.88 5.63
N GLN A 65 -12.33 1.98 6.35
CA GLN A 65 -13.26 2.04 7.49
C GLN A 65 -14.72 1.93 7.04
N GLN A 66 -15.09 2.67 5.99
CA GLN A 66 -16.44 2.60 5.42
C GLN A 66 -16.73 1.21 4.82
N ALA A 67 -15.72 0.57 4.22
CA ALA A 67 -15.84 -0.80 3.73
C ALA A 67 -16.13 -1.79 4.87
N ARG A 68 -15.46 -1.64 6.00
CA ARG A 68 -15.70 -2.45 7.21
C ARG A 68 -17.10 -2.31 7.77
N GLU A 69 -17.69 -1.11 7.70
CA GLU A 69 -19.06 -0.85 8.17
C GLU A 69 -20.13 -1.60 7.36
N ILE A 70 -19.88 -1.84 6.07
CA ILE A 70 -20.88 -2.44 5.18
C ILE A 70 -20.54 -3.85 4.72
N SER A 71 -19.33 -4.32 4.97
CA SER A 71 -18.90 -5.67 4.61
C SER A 71 -19.50 -6.74 5.53
N LEU A 72 -19.81 -7.90 4.97
CA LEU A 72 -20.25 -9.09 5.70
C LEU A 72 -19.10 -10.06 6.04
N CYS A 73 -17.87 -9.71 5.67
CA CYS A 73 -16.67 -10.49 5.99
C CYS A 73 -15.53 -9.53 6.40
N PRO A 74 -14.42 -10.03 6.95
CA PRO A 74 -13.27 -9.20 7.27
C PRO A 74 -12.74 -8.41 6.06
N VAL A 75 -12.36 -7.15 6.28
CA VAL A 75 -11.73 -6.30 5.26
C VAL A 75 -10.34 -5.89 5.75
N LEU A 76 -9.33 -6.15 4.93
CA LEU A 76 -7.94 -5.82 5.17
C LEU A 76 -7.48 -4.76 4.18
N GLY A 77 -6.81 -3.73 4.65
CA GLY A 77 -6.08 -2.79 3.83
C GLY A 77 -4.60 -3.17 3.76
N ILE A 78 -3.97 -3.01 2.60
CA ILE A 78 -2.54 -3.36 2.44
C ILE A 78 -1.62 -2.39 3.18
N GLY A 79 -2.03 -1.14 3.41
CA GLY A 79 -1.30 -0.18 4.25
C GLY A 79 -1.25 -0.65 5.70
N GLU A 80 -2.41 -0.89 6.31
CA GLU A 80 -2.52 -1.39 7.68
C GLU A 80 -1.79 -2.73 7.86
N ALA A 81 -1.92 -3.66 6.90
CA ALA A 81 -1.20 -4.93 6.91
C ALA A 81 0.31 -4.73 6.95
N SER A 82 0.84 -3.77 6.20
CA SER A 82 2.26 -3.42 6.19
C SER A 82 2.72 -2.86 7.54
N PHE A 83 1.89 -2.04 8.21
CA PHE A 83 2.21 -1.49 9.53
C PHE A 83 2.30 -2.61 10.57
N ILE A 84 1.33 -3.53 10.57
CA ILE A 84 1.33 -4.70 11.45
C ILE A 84 2.57 -5.55 11.21
N PHE A 85 2.88 -5.85 9.95
CA PHE A 85 4.01 -6.69 9.59
C PHE A 85 5.36 -6.06 9.97
N SER A 86 5.52 -4.75 9.75
CA SER A 86 6.75 -4.03 10.13
C SER A 86 7.00 -4.07 11.63
N ASN A 87 5.95 -4.05 12.45
CA ASN A 87 6.05 -4.12 13.91
C ASN A 87 6.52 -5.50 14.43
N LEU A 88 6.54 -6.53 13.60
CA LEU A 88 7.11 -7.83 13.92
C LEU A 88 8.64 -7.85 13.77
N HIS A 89 9.24 -6.79 13.23
CA HIS A 89 10.66 -6.68 12.97
C HIS A 89 11.30 -5.65 13.93
N ALA A 90 12.52 -5.94 14.35
CA ALA A 90 13.29 -5.00 15.16
C ALA A 90 13.72 -3.78 14.34
N GLY A 91 13.85 -2.64 15.00
CA GLY A 91 14.36 -1.39 14.43
C GLY A 91 13.26 -0.46 13.91
N GLN A 92 13.67 0.75 13.59
CA GLN A 92 12.76 1.77 13.07
C GLN A 92 12.43 1.52 11.60
N THR A 93 11.20 1.78 11.23
CA THR A 93 10.69 1.62 9.87
C THR A 93 10.38 3.00 9.26
N ALA A 94 10.74 3.21 8.01
CA ALA A 94 10.30 4.33 7.20
C ALA A 94 9.37 3.85 6.09
N ILE A 95 8.51 4.73 5.60
CA ILE A 95 7.71 4.50 4.40
C ILE A 95 8.24 5.37 3.28
N ILE A 96 8.48 4.79 2.11
CA ILE A 96 8.72 5.52 0.88
C ILE A 96 7.51 5.32 -0.02
N THR A 97 6.75 6.41 -0.22
CA THR A 97 5.58 6.42 -1.11
C THR A 97 5.90 7.06 -2.46
N THR A 98 4.92 7.11 -3.34
CA THR A 98 5.04 7.60 -4.71
C THR A 98 5.10 9.12 -4.79
N VAL A 99 4.03 9.80 -4.40
CA VAL A 99 3.85 11.26 -4.56
C VAL A 99 3.72 11.96 -3.22
N TYR A 100 4.04 13.24 -3.18
CA TYR A 100 3.99 14.04 -1.95
C TYR A 100 2.60 14.16 -1.36
N GLU A 101 1.58 14.17 -2.19
CA GLU A 101 0.17 14.29 -1.80
C GLU A 101 -0.33 13.07 -1.01
N ALA A 102 0.30 11.90 -1.16
CA ALA A 102 -0.01 10.70 -0.40
C ALA A 102 0.58 10.72 1.02
N VAL A 103 1.66 11.48 1.27
CA VAL A 103 2.36 11.51 2.56
C VAL A 103 1.39 11.83 3.73
N PRO A 104 0.61 12.91 3.73
CA PRO A 104 -0.25 13.23 4.86
C PRO A 104 -1.39 12.22 5.08
N VAL A 105 -1.79 11.50 4.04
CA VAL A 105 -2.79 10.43 4.16
C VAL A 105 -2.19 9.24 4.92
N ILE A 106 -0.99 8.82 4.53
CA ILE A 106 -0.28 7.70 5.15
C ILE A 106 0.10 8.03 6.60
N GLU A 107 0.60 9.23 6.88
CA GLU A 107 0.90 9.68 8.25
C GLU A 107 -0.33 9.60 9.15
N ARG A 108 -1.48 10.07 8.67
CA ARG A 108 -2.75 9.96 9.40
C ARG A 108 -3.15 8.50 9.65
N ASN A 109 -2.95 7.62 8.68
CA ASN A 109 -3.25 6.20 8.83
C ASN A 109 -2.33 5.54 9.89
N ILE A 110 -1.05 5.91 9.91
CA ILE A 110 -0.09 5.46 10.93
C ILE A 110 -0.54 5.91 12.34
N GLU A 111 -0.92 7.17 12.49
CA GLU A 111 -1.40 7.73 13.77
C GLU A 111 -2.67 7.03 14.24
N ASN A 112 -3.68 6.90 13.36
CA ASN A 112 -4.94 6.26 13.67
C ASN A 112 -4.79 4.78 14.04
N SER A 113 -3.78 4.12 13.49
CA SER A 113 -3.46 2.71 13.76
C SER A 113 -2.51 2.51 14.94
N GLY A 114 -1.94 3.59 15.51
CA GLY A 114 -1.07 3.54 16.69
C GLY A 114 0.37 3.11 16.43
N TYR A 115 0.85 3.17 15.18
CA TYR A 115 2.20 2.73 14.79
C TYR A 115 3.25 3.84 14.69
N GLN A 116 2.95 5.07 15.15
CA GLN A 116 3.85 6.24 15.08
C GLN A 116 5.17 6.07 15.86
N ASN A 117 5.24 5.13 16.79
CA ASN A 117 6.48 4.83 17.52
C ASN A 117 7.40 3.88 16.74
N GLN A 118 6.85 3.08 15.84
CA GLN A 118 7.58 2.10 15.02
C GLN A 118 7.93 2.67 13.65
N ILE A 119 6.99 3.43 13.06
CA ILE A 119 7.15 4.05 11.75
C ILE A 119 7.46 5.54 11.98
N ASN A 120 8.71 5.91 11.78
CA ASN A 120 9.24 7.19 12.23
C ASN A 120 9.27 8.29 11.16
N GLU A 121 8.99 7.95 9.91
CA GLU A 121 8.91 8.90 8.80
C GLU A 121 8.21 8.33 7.57
N VAL A 122 7.62 9.22 6.81
CA VAL A 122 7.06 8.94 5.47
C VAL A 122 7.68 9.95 4.50
N ILE A 123 8.25 9.46 3.41
CA ILE A 123 8.80 10.32 2.35
C ILE A 123 8.27 9.91 0.98
N ALA A 124 8.26 10.84 0.04
CA ALA A 124 7.87 10.58 -1.34
C ALA A 124 9.08 10.40 -2.25
N ALA A 125 9.01 9.45 -3.18
CA ALA A 125 10.04 9.22 -4.20
C ALA A 125 9.86 10.11 -5.45
N ASP A 126 8.82 10.94 -5.50
CA ASP A 126 8.44 11.74 -6.67
C ASP A 126 8.27 10.88 -7.94
N VAL A 127 7.46 9.84 -7.81
CA VAL A 127 7.10 8.89 -8.89
C VAL A 127 5.58 8.87 -9.02
N GLN A 128 5.06 9.13 -10.21
CA GLN A 128 3.63 8.96 -10.45
C GLN A 128 3.25 7.49 -10.31
N VAL A 129 2.06 7.19 -9.75
CA VAL A 129 1.66 5.80 -9.43
C VAL A 129 1.76 4.87 -10.64
N LEU A 130 1.29 5.31 -11.80
CA LEU A 130 1.34 4.50 -13.03
C LEU A 130 2.75 4.29 -13.59
N GLU A 131 3.74 5.11 -13.20
CA GLU A 131 5.14 4.90 -13.59
C GLU A 131 5.72 3.58 -13.02
N LEU A 132 5.22 3.13 -11.87
CA LEU A 132 5.58 1.81 -11.32
C LEU A 132 5.21 0.67 -12.28
N GLU A 133 4.15 0.83 -13.07
CA GLU A 133 3.74 -0.14 -14.08
C GLU A 133 4.55 -0.02 -15.38
N PHE A 134 4.73 1.22 -15.87
CA PHE A 134 5.29 1.48 -17.19
C PHE A 134 6.82 1.53 -17.20
N ASN A 135 7.44 1.96 -16.09
CA ASN A 135 8.89 2.16 -15.98
C ASN A 135 9.42 1.68 -14.63
N PRO A 136 9.27 0.39 -14.26
CA PRO A 136 9.62 -0.11 -12.93
C PRO A 136 11.10 0.12 -12.58
N ALA A 137 12.03 -0.13 -13.49
CA ALA A 137 13.45 0.07 -13.23
C ALA A 137 13.80 1.54 -12.91
N LYS A 138 13.24 2.49 -13.65
CA LYS A 138 13.43 3.92 -13.36
C LYS A 138 12.80 4.31 -12.01
N SER A 139 11.65 3.74 -11.71
CA SER A 139 10.95 3.96 -10.44
C SER A 139 11.76 3.39 -9.27
N ALA A 140 12.36 2.21 -9.39
CA ALA A 140 13.24 1.63 -8.38
C ALA A 140 14.44 2.55 -8.07
N LEU A 141 15.07 3.14 -9.09
CA LEU A 141 16.15 4.09 -8.91
C LEU A 141 15.72 5.35 -8.16
N LYS A 142 14.52 5.88 -8.44
CA LYS A 142 13.99 7.05 -7.73
C LYS A 142 13.68 6.73 -6.27
N PHE A 143 13.05 5.57 -5.99
CA PHE A 143 12.83 5.08 -4.63
C PHE A 143 14.15 4.88 -3.88
N ALA A 144 15.14 4.27 -4.52
CA ALA A 144 16.47 4.10 -3.95
C ALA A 144 17.20 5.45 -3.72
N HIS A 145 16.94 6.45 -4.57
CA HIS A 145 17.46 7.80 -4.34
C HIS A 145 16.80 8.43 -3.10
N ALA A 146 15.49 8.32 -2.97
CA ALA A 146 14.75 8.81 -1.80
C ALA A 146 15.27 8.17 -0.51
N ALA A 147 15.59 6.87 -0.52
CA ALA A 147 16.13 6.16 0.63
C ALA A 147 17.42 6.78 1.22
N LYS A 148 18.19 7.55 0.43
CA LYS A 148 19.41 8.24 0.91
C LYS A 148 19.11 9.38 1.89
N PHE A 149 17.87 9.84 1.96
CA PHE A 149 17.46 10.95 2.81
C PHE A 149 16.74 10.48 4.08
N LEU A 150 16.63 9.17 4.27
CA LEU A 150 16.03 8.59 5.47
C LEU A 150 16.87 8.86 6.72
N LYS A 151 16.20 8.87 7.87
CA LYS A 151 16.87 9.01 9.18
C LYS A 151 17.89 7.90 9.38
N PRO A 152 19.05 8.20 10.00
CA PRO A 152 20.14 7.24 10.15
C PRO A 152 19.80 5.97 10.93
N ASN A 153 18.74 5.99 11.76
CA ASN A 153 18.28 4.86 12.54
C ASN A 153 17.24 3.99 11.83
N THR A 154 16.88 4.29 10.59
CA THR A 154 15.98 3.47 9.78
C THR A 154 16.64 2.14 9.42
N GLN A 155 15.96 1.05 9.69
CA GLN A 155 16.43 -0.31 9.43
C GLN A 155 15.54 -1.07 8.43
N ASN A 156 14.26 -0.74 8.41
CA ASN A 156 13.28 -1.38 7.55
C ASN A 156 12.57 -0.32 6.69
N ILE A 157 12.15 -0.71 5.51
CA ILE A 157 11.41 0.18 4.60
C ILE A 157 10.11 -0.49 4.19
N ILE A 158 9.02 0.26 4.23
CA ILE A 158 7.77 -0.10 3.56
C ILE A 158 7.69 0.66 2.24
N LEU A 159 7.44 -0.05 1.16
CA LEU A 159 7.17 0.56 -0.14
C LEU A 159 5.68 0.89 -0.23
N GLY A 160 5.37 2.16 -0.09
CA GLY A 160 4.04 2.71 0.13
C GLY A 160 3.17 2.83 -1.14
N CYS A 161 3.10 1.78 -1.95
CA CYS A 161 2.19 1.69 -3.09
C CYS A 161 1.99 0.23 -3.49
N ALA A 162 0.78 -0.17 -3.88
CA ALA A 162 0.50 -1.52 -4.36
C ALA A 162 1.33 -1.89 -5.61
N GLY A 163 1.62 -0.93 -6.48
CA GLY A 163 2.48 -1.13 -7.64
C GLY A 163 3.96 -1.36 -7.31
N ALA A 164 4.38 -1.02 -6.10
CA ALA A 164 5.77 -1.13 -5.69
C ALA A 164 6.25 -2.58 -5.51
N VAL A 165 5.34 -3.56 -5.48
CA VAL A 165 5.67 -4.99 -5.57
C VAL A 165 6.59 -5.31 -6.75
N LYS A 166 6.49 -4.54 -7.84
CA LYS A 166 7.31 -4.72 -9.04
C LYS A 166 8.75 -4.22 -8.93
N ILE A 167 9.02 -3.35 -7.97
CA ILE A 167 10.34 -2.71 -7.82
C ILE A 167 11.08 -3.19 -6.57
N LYS A 168 10.46 -4.00 -5.73
CA LYS A 168 10.99 -4.39 -4.42
C LYS A 168 12.37 -5.03 -4.51
N ASP A 169 12.52 -6.08 -5.32
CA ASP A 169 13.79 -6.83 -5.42
C ASP A 169 14.92 -5.94 -5.95
N GLU A 170 14.64 -5.08 -6.93
CA GLU A 170 15.60 -4.13 -7.46
C GLU A 170 15.95 -3.04 -6.44
N PHE A 171 14.96 -2.52 -5.71
CA PHE A 171 15.16 -1.57 -4.63
C PHE A 171 16.08 -2.16 -3.53
N GLU A 172 15.81 -3.38 -3.06
CA GLU A 172 16.64 -4.06 -2.06
C GLU A 172 18.07 -4.28 -2.57
N SER A 173 18.22 -4.68 -3.83
CA SER A 173 19.53 -4.88 -4.46
C SER A 173 20.36 -3.58 -4.54
N ILE A 174 19.71 -2.45 -4.80
CA ILE A 174 20.40 -1.15 -4.92
C ILE A 174 20.74 -0.57 -3.55
N THR A 175 19.84 -0.72 -2.58
CA THR A 175 19.94 0.02 -1.31
C THR A 175 20.55 -0.80 -0.17
N GLY A 176 20.43 -2.12 -0.23
CA GLY A 176 20.75 -3.02 0.88
C GLY A 176 19.75 -3.00 2.04
N TYR A 177 18.69 -2.19 1.97
CA TYR A 177 17.61 -2.23 2.94
C TYR A 177 16.71 -3.45 2.74
N ARG A 178 16.17 -3.97 3.84
CA ARG A 178 15.02 -4.86 3.76
C ARG A 178 13.78 -4.03 3.45
N ALA A 179 13.02 -4.43 2.44
CA ALA A 179 11.80 -3.76 2.04
C ALA A 179 10.57 -4.67 2.20
N PHE A 180 9.47 -4.07 2.61
CA PHE A 180 8.15 -4.68 2.64
C PHE A 180 7.26 -3.94 1.64
N ASP A 181 6.42 -4.66 0.95
CA ASP A 181 5.27 -4.14 0.22
C ASP A 181 3.99 -4.63 0.89
N GLY A 182 2.87 -4.05 0.63
CA GLY A 182 1.62 -4.46 1.26
C GLY A 182 0.91 -5.64 0.57
N VAL A 183 1.52 -6.20 -0.46
CA VAL A 183 0.96 -7.28 -1.29
C VAL A 183 1.69 -8.59 -1.03
#